data_3daab574931134c823277429ebf5f441
#
_entry.id   3daab574931134c823277429ebf5f441
#
_cell.length_a   1.000
_cell.length_b   1.000
_cell.length_c   1.000
_cell.angle_alpha   90.00
_cell.angle_beta   90.00
_cell.angle_gamma   90.00
#
_symmetry.space_group_name_H-M   'P 1'
#
loop_
_entity.id
_entity.type
_entity.pdbx_description
1 polymer ?
#
loop_
_entity_poly.entity_id
_entity_poly.type
_entity_poly.pdbx_seq_one_letter_code
_entity_poly.pdbx_strand_id
1 'polypeptide(L)'
;FRKSKQSTADILESLQLWHSTLKVIGSKFGTSILSYFIFLKWLLRFNIFSFIVNFSFITIPQFFAMSPNNLSFSGLELLTGAGYFQDTILYYGFYTNSTIRSNESLAPYNMQLAYFFTIGLYLAACFLILLFSMARSFRKNFINPASFSGNACKLLCSWDFSITHEKAVNLKRKHLSTQIKEMLSEKLQEKLKLTVSQRIVRLLIHLAAWLASSGIAVGCCAGVYYLCLNLTSIQQAATLLVPVVVALINVIIPLVYAMFFLVEKYKYPRHEIYVEIIRNVLLKISIIGILCYYWLQSVAESQSECWESFVGEDIYRLVVIDFIFALIGSFFGEFIRRIIGMHCCKKLGMPEFDIARNVLDLIYAQTLAWIGMYFSPLLPVIQIIKLFIIFYVKKVSLMMNCTPPRRAWRAAQMTTIFIFLLFFPSFAGVLCMIGVTIWRRQPSQNCGPFRGLETPYQSISNWVSSLTVFNNSLWVVWIYENIIESVLFFYILTLIVLIISYLYWQIIQGRKILVKHLYQQIANEGKDKSFLLDELRKAQSLNKAPDRAPYKAAQKQVCSILQKENALCFFHIQTSFGYFVTKAI
;
A
#
# COMPACT_ATOMS: atom_id res chain seq x y z
N PHE A 1 -32.44 -19.58 3.27
CA PHE A 1 -31.60 -18.36 3.36
C PHE A 1 -30.19 -18.64 3.93
N ARG A 2 -30.03 -19.36 5.06
CA ARG A 2 -28.71 -19.72 5.62
C ARG A 2 -27.91 -20.66 4.70
N LYS A 3 -28.53 -21.72 4.16
CA LYS A 3 -27.84 -22.64 3.23
C LYS A 3 -27.43 -21.96 1.91
N SER A 4 -28.28 -21.06 1.38
CA SER A 4 -27.96 -20.27 0.17
C SER A 4 -26.79 -19.31 0.43
N LYS A 5 -26.78 -18.63 1.59
CA LYS A 5 -25.67 -17.73 1.98
C LYS A 5 -24.36 -18.48 2.22
N GLN A 6 -24.41 -19.73 2.69
CA GLN A 6 -23.26 -20.57 2.90
C GLN A 6 -22.72 -21.10 1.57
N SER A 7 -23.59 -21.56 0.69
CA SER A 7 -23.23 -22.01 -0.67
C SER A 7 -22.66 -20.86 -1.53
N THR A 8 -23.22 -19.65 -1.44
CA THR A 8 -22.65 -18.47 -2.10
C THR A 8 -21.30 -18.06 -1.51
N ALA A 9 -21.11 -18.18 -0.19
CA ALA A 9 -19.81 -17.93 0.44
C ALA A 9 -18.74 -18.97 -0.01
N ASP A 10 -19.10 -20.23 -0.09
CA ASP A 10 -18.21 -21.31 -0.54
C ASP A 10 -17.83 -21.15 -2.03
N ILE A 11 -18.77 -20.75 -2.88
CA ILE A 11 -18.52 -20.42 -4.29
C ILE A 11 -17.61 -19.18 -4.38
N LEU A 12 -17.87 -18.14 -3.59
CA LEU A 12 -17.03 -16.94 -3.55
C LEU A 12 -15.62 -17.25 -3.04
N GLU A 13 -15.49 -18.19 -2.11
CA GLU A 13 -14.18 -18.64 -1.58
C GLU A 13 -13.43 -19.50 -2.62
N SER A 14 -14.11 -20.34 -3.38
CA SER A 14 -13.52 -21.11 -4.49
C SER A 14 -13.11 -20.23 -5.67
N LEU A 15 -13.83 -19.15 -5.93
CA LEU A 15 -13.50 -18.12 -6.93
C LEU A 15 -12.37 -17.19 -6.48
N GLN A 16 -11.91 -17.27 -5.22
CA GLN A 16 -10.79 -16.44 -4.77
C GLN A 16 -9.48 -16.87 -5.44
N LEU A 17 -9.02 -16.00 -6.35
CA LEU A 17 -7.75 -16.17 -7.05
C LEU A 17 -6.63 -16.53 -6.06
N TRP A 18 -5.89 -17.64 -6.31
CA TRP A 18 -4.70 -18.09 -5.57
C TRP A 18 -4.91 -18.47 -4.08
N HIS A 19 -6.13 -18.77 -3.63
CA HIS A 19 -6.40 -19.06 -2.22
C HIS A 19 -5.55 -20.20 -1.64
N SER A 20 -5.52 -21.35 -2.30
CA SER A 20 -4.72 -22.52 -1.86
C SER A 20 -3.22 -22.23 -1.85
N THR A 21 -2.73 -21.52 -2.86
CA THR A 21 -1.31 -21.12 -2.96
C THR A 21 -0.91 -20.21 -1.80
N LEU A 22 -1.74 -19.23 -1.46
CA LEU A 22 -1.49 -18.32 -0.34
C LEU A 22 -1.47 -19.04 1.02
N LYS A 23 -2.34 -20.05 1.21
CA LYS A 23 -2.29 -20.92 2.41
C LYS A 23 -0.96 -21.66 2.53
N VAL A 24 -0.46 -22.23 1.42
CA VAL A 24 0.82 -22.94 1.38
C VAL A 24 1.99 -21.99 1.68
N ILE A 25 2.02 -20.81 1.06
CA ILE A 25 3.06 -19.79 1.31
C ILE A 25 3.07 -19.39 2.78
N GLY A 26 1.91 -19.06 3.35
CA GLY A 26 1.80 -18.64 4.76
C GLY A 26 2.23 -19.71 5.75
N SER A 27 1.97 -20.99 5.45
CA SER A 27 2.37 -22.09 6.33
C SER A 27 3.89 -22.38 6.30
N LYS A 28 4.53 -22.19 5.14
CA LYS A 28 5.95 -22.55 4.94
C LYS A 28 6.88 -21.39 5.28
N PHE A 29 6.51 -20.17 4.91
CA PHE A 29 7.38 -18.98 4.96
C PHE A 29 6.96 -17.92 5.99
N GLY A 30 5.77 -18.05 6.59
CA GLY A 30 5.28 -17.14 7.62
C GLY A 30 4.40 -16.00 7.11
N THR A 31 3.93 -15.19 8.06
CA THR A 31 2.96 -14.11 7.81
C THR A 31 3.57 -12.92 7.08
N SER A 32 4.86 -12.70 7.24
CA SER A 32 5.59 -11.59 6.64
C SER A 32 5.66 -11.70 5.12
N ILE A 33 6.06 -12.86 4.60
CA ILE A 33 6.11 -13.12 3.16
C ILE A 33 4.71 -13.21 2.57
N LEU A 34 3.77 -13.82 3.30
CA LEU A 34 2.37 -13.86 2.90
C LEU A 34 1.79 -12.45 2.67
N SER A 35 2.19 -11.45 3.47
CA SER A 35 1.70 -10.08 3.34
C SER A 35 2.04 -9.45 1.98
N TYR A 36 3.20 -9.76 1.41
CA TYR A 36 3.59 -9.34 0.05
C TYR A 36 2.62 -9.88 -1.02
N PHE A 37 2.32 -11.19 -0.99
CA PHE A 37 1.43 -11.80 -1.98
C PHE A 37 -0.03 -11.34 -1.83
N ILE A 38 -0.47 -11.06 -0.60
CA ILE A 38 -1.79 -10.46 -0.35
C ILE A 38 -1.85 -9.04 -0.93
N PHE A 39 -0.79 -8.25 -0.74
CA PHE A 39 -0.70 -6.90 -1.29
C PHE A 39 -0.67 -6.90 -2.82
N LEU A 40 0.12 -7.79 -3.44
CA LEU A 40 0.14 -7.98 -4.89
C LEU A 40 -1.25 -8.34 -5.45
N LYS A 41 -1.94 -9.30 -4.81
CA LYS A 41 -3.31 -9.68 -5.18
C LYS A 41 -4.29 -8.50 -5.06
N TRP A 42 -4.11 -7.64 -4.05
CA TRP A 42 -4.92 -6.44 -3.87
C TRP A 42 -4.67 -5.43 -4.99
N LEU A 43 -3.40 -5.17 -5.34
CA LEU A 43 -3.03 -4.30 -6.46
C LEU A 43 -3.55 -4.81 -7.81
N LEU A 44 -3.51 -6.13 -8.04
CA LEU A 44 -4.07 -6.73 -9.26
C LEU A 44 -5.55 -6.41 -9.41
N ARG A 45 -6.35 -6.61 -8.35
CA ARG A 45 -7.78 -6.27 -8.37
C ARG A 45 -8.02 -4.78 -8.61
N PHE A 46 -7.15 -3.95 -8.05
CA PHE A 46 -7.18 -2.51 -8.22
C PHE A 46 -6.97 -2.10 -9.69
N ASN A 47 -5.98 -2.69 -10.35
CA ASN A 47 -5.71 -2.42 -11.77
C ASN A 47 -6.78 -2.99 -12.71
N ILE A 48 -7.43 -4.11 -12.36
CA ILE A 48 -8.59 -4.63 -13.11
C ILE A 48 -9.74 -3.61 -13.05
N PHE A 49 -10.02 -3.04 -11.88
CA PHE A 49 -11.01 -1.98 -11.74
C PHE A 49 -10.64 -0.75 -12.60
N SER A 50 -9.38 -0.31 -12.55
CA SER A 50 -8.84 0.78 -13.37
C SER A 50 -9.06 0.54 -14.86
N PHE A 51 -8.72 -0.66 -15.33
CA PHE A 51 -8.91 -1.05 -16.72
C PHE A 51 -10.38 -1.01 -17.14
N ILE A 52 -11.28 -1.58 -16.35
CA ILE A 52 -12.72 -1.60 -16.69
C ILE A 52 -13.25 -0.19 -16.85
N VAL A 53 -12.90 0.74 -15.93
CA VAL A 53 -13.38 2.12 -15.99
C VAL A 53 -12.84 2.83 -17.24
N ASN A 54 -11.53 2.80 -17.47
CA ASN A 54 -10.92 3.50 -18.60
C ASN A 54 -11.35 2.91 -19.94
N PHE A 55 -11.41 1.59 -20.04
CA PHE A 55 -11.83 0.91 -21.25
C PHE A 55 -13.29 1.24 -21.62
N SER A 56 -14.20 1.22 -20.64
CA SER A 56 -15.62 1.46 -20.88
C SER A 56 -15.92 2.90 -21.28
N PHE A 57 -15.30 3.90 -20.63
CA PHE A 57 -15.69 5.30 -20.83
C PHE A 57 -14.75 6.09 -21.76
N ILE A 58 -13.51 5.64 -21.95
CA ILE A 58 -12.56 6.33 -22.82
C ILE A 58 -12.31 5.54 -24.09
N THR A 59 -11.99 4.23 -23.98
CA THR A 59 -11.52 3.46 -25.12
C THR A 59 -12.67 3.00 -26.03
N ILE A 60 -13.78 2.47 -25.49
CA ILE A 60 -14.92 2.02 -26.30
C ILE A 60 -15.50 3.16 -27.14
N PRO A 61 -15.77 4.37 -26.62
CA PRO A 61 -16.27 5.46 -27.46
C PRO A 61 -15.31 5.85 -28.59
N GLN A 62 -13.99 5.78 -28.37
CA GLN A 62 -12.99 6.09 -29.38
C GLN A 62 -13.02 5.12 -30.57
N PHE A 63 -13.43 3.85 -30.41
CA PHE A 63 -13.57 2.91 -31.53
C PHE A 63 -14.57 3.38 -32.59
N PHE A 64 -15.56 4.19 -32.24
CA PHE A 64 -16.51 4.77 -33.21
C PHE A 64 -15.91 5.96 -34.01
N ALA A 65 -14.79 6.50 -33.57
CA ALA A 65 -14.10 7.63 -34.22
C ALA A 65 -12.67 7.24 -34.69
N MET A 66 -12.47 5.96 -34.97
CA MET A 66 -11.15 5.41 -35.25
C MET A 66 -10.72 5.73 -36.69
N SER A 67 -9.49 6.27 -36.86
CA SER A 67 -8.82 6.37 -38.15
C SER A 67 -7.95 5.12 -38.38
N PRO A 68 -7.81 4.64 -39.63
CA PRO A 68 -6.95 3.49 -39.93
C PRO A 68 -5.49 3.83 -39.66
N ASN A 69 -4.78 2.91 -39.00
CA ASN A 69 -3.35 3.02 -38.80
C ASN A 69 -2.60 2.44 -40.03
N ASN A 70 -1.77 3.24 -40.66
CA ASN A 70 -1.01 2.86 -41.86
C ASN A 70 0.41 2.33 -41.55
N LEU A 71 0.81 2.27 -40.26
CA LEU A 71 2.14 1.80 -39.85
C LEU A 71 2.19 0.27 -39.75
N SER A 72 3.30 -0.33 -40.12
CA SER A 72 3.53 -1.77 -40.01
C SER A 72 4.10 -2.13 -38.65
N PHE A 73 3.62 -3.24 -38.10
CA PHE A 73 4.12 -3.76 -36.82
C PHE A 73 5.35 -4.64 -37.02
N SER A 74 6.52 -4.29 -36.44
CA SER A 74 7.78 -5.02 -36.54
C SER A 74 8.14 -5.87 -35.32
N GLY A 75 7.41 -5.69 -34.19
CA GLY A 75 7.64 -6.40 -32.94
C GLY A 75 8.53 -5.67 -31.93
N LEU A 76 9.46 -4.83 -32.38
CA LEU A 76 10.29 -3.99 -31.49
C LEU A 76 9.50 -2.92 -30.78
N GLU A 77 8.38 -2.53 -31.31
CA GLU A 77 7.44 -1.56 -30.72
C GLU A 77 6.92 -2.03 -29.35
N LEU A 78 6.81 -3.34 -29.12
CA LEU A 78 6.45 -3.90 -27.81
C LEU A 78 7.46 -3.50 -26.71
N LEU A 79 8.72 -3.29 -27.07
CA LEU A 79 9.76 -2.88 -26.13
C LEU A 79 9.86 -1.35 -26.03
N THR A 80 9.81 -0.69 -27.19
CA THR A 80 10.02 0.75 -27.29
C THR A 80 8.76 1.57 -27.05
N GLY A 81 7.57 0.98 -27.27
CA GLY A 81 6.30 1.69 -27.20
C GLY A 81 6.08 2.73 -28.30
N ALA A 82 7.01 2.87 -29.24
CA ALA A 82 6.98 3.83 -30.33
C ALA A 82 6.46 3.21 -31.64
N GLY A 83 6.44 3.97 -32.73
CA GLY A 83 6.07 3.50 -34.05
C GLY A 83 4.59 3.12 -34.13
N TYR A 84 4.28 1.86 -34.45
CA TYR A 84 2.91 1.39 -34.60
C TYR A 84 1.97 1.79 -33.43
N PHE A 85 2.49 1.81 -32.20
CA PHE A 85 1.68 2.13 -31.02
C PHE A 85 1.37 3.62 -30.86
N GLN A 86 2.12 4.53 -31.51
CA GLN A 86 1.89 5.98 -31.41
C GLN A 86 0.50 6.37 -31.91
N ASP A 87 0.08 5.77 -33.03
CA ASP A 87 -1.20 6.02 -33.65
C ASP A 87 -2.25 4.96 -33.27
N THR A 88 -2.29 4.59 -31.98
CA THR A 88 -3.26 3.64 -31.44
C THR A 88 -3.94 4.19 -30.18
N ILE A 89 -5.02 3.52 -29.77
CA ILE A 89 -5.77 3.81 -28.53
C ILE A 89 -4.90 3.71 -27.25
N LEU A 90 -3.63 3.31 -27.35
CA LEU A 90 -2.74 3.20 -26.22
C LEU A 90 -2.40 4.57 -25.64
N TYR A 91 -2.19 5.59 -26.50
CA TYR A 91 -1.69 6.90 -26.10
C TYR A 91 -2.69 8.03 -26.26
N TYR A 92 -2.49 9.07 -25.47
CA TYR A 92 -3.31 10.27 -25.40
C TYR A 92 -3.55 10.95 -26.77
N GLY A 93 -2.53 11.03 -27.63
CA GLY A 93 -2.59 11.74 -28.90
C GLY A 93 -3.63 11.20 -29.89
N PHE A 94 -3.98 9.94 -29.79
CA PHE A 94 -4.95 9.28 -30.66
C PHE A 94 -6.40 9.68 -30.38
N TYR A 95 -6.70 10.20 -29.20
CA TYR A 95 -8.06 10.52 -28.80
C TYR A 95 -8.59 11.80 -29.44
N THR A 96 -9.84 11.74 -29.96
CA THR A 96 -10.45 12.88 -30.65
C THR A 96 -10.94 13.95 -29.67
N ASN A 97 -10.97 15.20 -30.12
CA ASN A 97 -11.58 16.32 -29.38
C ASN A 97 -13.05 16.55 -29.78
N SER A 98 -13.57 15.81 -30.77
CA SER A 98 -14.92 16.00 -31.30
C SER A 98 -15.99 15.29 -30.47
N THR A 99 -17.22 15.75 -30.59
CA THR A 99 -18.41 15.02 -30.10
C THR A 99 -18.72 13.88 -31.04
N ILE A 100 -18.69 12.65 -30.51
CA ILE A 100 -19.00 11.45 -31.30
C ILE A 100 -20.52 11.30 -31.37
N ARG A 101 -21.07 11.27 -32.60
CA ARG A 101 -22.48 10.98 -32.90
C ARG A 101 -22.55 9.64 -33.62
N SER A 102 -23.19 8.67 -33.02
CA SER A 102 -23.35 7.30 -33.57
C SER A 102 -24.71 7.15 -34.22
N ASN A 103 -25.45 7.85 -34.80
CA ASN A 103 -26.78 7.88 -35.42
C ASN A 103 -27.68 8.98 -34.83
N GLU A 104 -28.67 9.39 -35.59
CA GLU A 104 -29.58 10.50 -35.27
C GLU A 104 -30.36 10.36 -33.94
N SER A 105 -30.37 9.19 -33.32
CA SER A 105 -31.15 8.86 -32.12
C SER A 105 -30.35 8.78 -30.81
N LEU A 106 -29.02 8.81 -30.85
CA LEU A 106 -28.18 8.74 -29.63
C LEU A 106 -27.69 10.12 -29.18
N ALA A 107 -27.67 10.34 -27.86
CA ALA A 107 -27.12 11.55 -27.28
C ALA A 107 -25.65 11.77 -27.69
N PRO A 108 -25.25 12.98 -28.03
CA PRO A 108 -23.86 13.29 -28.44
C PRO A 108 -22.90 13.01 -27.30
N TYR A 109 -21.87 12.20 -27.57
CA TYR A 109 -20.84 11.87 -26.57
C TYR A 109 -19.65 12.81 -26.71
N ASN A 110 -19.47 13.69 -25.72
CA ASN A 110 -18.35 14.62 -25.69
C ASN A 110 -17.10 13.92 -25.12
N MET A 111 -16.11 13.66 -25.96
CA MET A 111 -14.90 12.94 -25.59
C MET A 111 -14.00 13.70 -24.62
N GLN A 112 -13.95 15.03 -24.72
CA GLN A 112 -13.18 15.88 -23.80
C GLN A 112 -13.67 15.74 -22.36
N LEU A 113 -14.98 15.91 -22.17
CA LEU A 113 -15.60 15.79 -20.84
C LEU A 113 -15.53 14.35 -20.31
N ALA A 114 -15.78 13.37 -21.17
CA ALA A 114 -15.66 11.97 -20.79
C ALA A 114 -14.27 11.62 -20.30
N TYR A 115 -13.23 12.07 -21.00
CA TYR A 115 -11.84 11.86 -20.62
C TYR A 115 -11.54 12.52 -19.27
N PHE A 116 -11.91 13.79 -19.09
CA PHE A 116 -11.69 14.52 -17.86
C PHE A 116 -12.40 13.89 -16.66
N PHE A 117 -13.73 13.67 -16.80
CA PHE A 117 -14.53 13.13 -15.68
C PHE A 117 -14.19 11.69 -15.34
N THR A 118 -13.87 10.85 -16.33
CA THR A 118 -13.48 9.46 -16.07
C THR A 118 -12.21 9.40 -15.25
N ILE A 119 -11.18 10.16 -15.61
CA ILE A 119 -9.92 10.19 -14.86
C ILE A 119 -10.13 10.83 -13.48
N GLY A 120 -10.86 11.94 -13.39
CA GLY A 120 -11.14 12.62 -12.13
C GLY A 120 -11.93 11.75 -11.15
N LEU A 121 -13.03 11.14 -11.61
CA LEU A 121 -13.84 10.24 -10.78
C LEU A 121 -13.08 8.96 -10.40
N TYR A 122 -12.28 8.43 -11.30
CA TYR A 122 -11.42 7.29 -11.00
C TYR A 122 -10.42 7.64 -9.89
N LEU A 123 -9.71 8.77 -9.97
CA LEU A 123 -8.78 9.21 -8.94
C LEU A 123 -9.49 9.47 -7.61
N ALA A 124 -10.68 10.05 -7.63
CA ALA A 124 -11.50 10.23 -6.43
C ALA A 124 -11.90 8.87 -5.81
N ALA A 125 -12.33 7.90 -6.63
CA ALA A 125 -12.62 6.53 -6.16
C ALA A 125 -11.37 5.86 -5.57
N CYS A 126 -10.20 6.01 -6.22
CA CYS A 126 -8.92 5.52 -5.70
C CYS A 126 -8.59 6.11 -4.33
N PHE A 127 -8.76 7.42 -4.17
CA PHE A 127 -8.55 8.11 -2.90
C PHE A 127 -9.42 7.51 -1.80
N LEU A 128 -10.72 7.33 -2.05
CA LEU A 128 -11.66 6.75 -1.09
C LEU A 128 -11.32 5.29 -0.74
N ILE A 129 -10.99 4.48 -1.74
CA ILE A 129 -10.60 3.07 -1.54
C ILE A 129 -9.32 2.97 -0.71
N LEU A 130 -8.31 3.79 -1.00
CA LEU A 130 -7.05 3.84 -0.26
C LEU A 130 -7.27 4.30 1.18
N LEU A 131 -8.03 5.38 1.39
CA LEU A 131 -8.37 5.91 2.70
C LEU A 131 -9.12 4.87 3.54
N PHE A 132 -10.14 4.23 2.97
CA PHE A 132 -10.90 3.18 3.66
C PHE A 132 -10.02 1.96 3.99
N SER A 133 -9.18 1.51 3.04
CA SER A 133 -8.26 0.39 3.24
C SER A 133 -7.23 0.69 4.33
N MET A 134 -6.69 1.93 4.36
CA MET A 134 -5.77 2.39 5.39
C MET A 134 -6.45 2.42 6.76
N ALA A 135 -7.64 3.02 6.87
CA ALA A 135 -8.41 3.09 8.11
C ALA A 135 -8.76 1.69 8.65
N ARG A 136 -9.21 0.78 7.77
CA ARG A 136 -9.53 -0.60 8.12
C ARG A 136 -8.29 -1.38 8.59
N SER A 137 -7.18 -1.24 7.89
CA SER A 137 -5.92 -1.89 8.23
C SER A 137 -5.35 -1.35 9.54
N PHE A 138 -5.39 -0.04 9.74
CA PHE A 138 -4.97 0.60 10.99
C PHE A 138 -5.80 0.12 12.18
N ARG A 139 -7.13 0.11 12.05
CA ARG A 139 -8.03 -0.39 13.10
C ARG A 139 -7.72 -1.85 13.47
N LYS A 140 -7.52 -2.72 12.47
CA LYS A 140 -7.24 -4.14 12.69
C LYS A 140 -5.89 -4.38 13.37
N ASN A 141 -4.85 -3.64 13.00
CA ASN A 141 -3.47 -3.94 13.37
C ASN A 141 -2.97 -3.12 14.58
N PHE A 142 -3.55 -1.94 14.83
CA PHE A 142 -3.11 -1.04 15.89
C PHE A 142 -4.15 -0.86 17.01
N ILE A 143 -5.45 -0.82 16.69
CA ILE A 143 -6.50 -0.58 17.71
C ILE A 143 -6.96 -1.89 18.34
N ASN A 144 -7.13 -2.95 17.53
CA ASN A 144 -7.51 -4.29 18.00
C ASN A 144 -6.37 -5.30 17.74
N PRO A 145 -5.21 -5.14 18.37
CA PRO A 145 -4.21 -6.19 18.28
C PRO A 145 -4.78 -7.43 18.97
N ALA A 146 -4.99 -8.51 18.23
CA ALA A 146 -5.44 -9.81 18.74
C ALA A 146 -4.40 -10.48 19.71
N SER A 147 -3.62 -9.66 20.42
CA SER A 147 -2.43 -10.06 21.16
C SER A 147 -2.66 -10.24 22.66
N PHE A 148 -3.86 -10.01 23.18
CA PHE A 148 -4.15 -10.24 24.61
C PHE A 148 -4.42 -11.72 24.95
N SER A 149 -4.70 -12.58 23.98
CA SER A 149 -4.78 -14.01 24.29
C SER A 149 -3.37 -14.60 24.34
N GLY A 150 -2.98 -15.12 25.49
CA GLY A 150 -1.70 -15.83 25.67
C GLY A 150 -1.51 -16.94 24.62
N ASN A 151 -0.26 -17.35 24.38
CA ASN A 151 0.05 -18.40 23.40
C ASN A 151 -0.71 -19.71 23.64
N ALA A 152 -1.00 -20.04 24.91
CA ALA A 152 -1.82 -21.18 25.30
C ALA A 152 -3.27 -21.04 24.81
N CYS A 153 -3.88 -19.85 24.95
CA CYS A 153 -5.24 -19.61 24.47
C CYS A 153 -5.32 -19.73 22.94
N LYS A 154 -4.33 -19.23 22.20
CA LYS A 154 -4.27 -19.42 20.74
C LYS A 154 -4.15 -20.86 20.31
N LEU A 155 -3.37 -21.66 21.06
CA LEU A 155 -3.24 -23.09 20.81
C LEU A 155 -4.57 -23.81 21.02
N LEU A 156 -5.24 -23.53 22.15
CA LEU A 156 -6.52 -24.15 22.49
C LEU A 156 -7.64 -23.70 21.54
N CYS A 157 -7.72 -22.41 21.20
CA CYS A 157 -8.70 -21.88 20.26
C CYS A 157 -8.43 -22.27 18.79
N SER A 158 -7.28 -22.87 18.47
CA SER A 158 -6.97 -23.36 17.13
C SER A 158 -7.57 -24.73 16.83
N TRP A 159 -8.12 -25.39 17.82
CA TRP A 159 -8.80 -26.68 17.67
C TRP A 159 -10.02 -26.54 16.75
N ASP A 160 -10.10 -27.39 15.74
CA ASP A 160 -11.13 -27.30 14.72
C ASP A 160 -11.51 -28.72 14.25
N PHE A 161 -12.71 -29.14 14.63
CA PHE A 161 -13.25 -30.46 14.29
C PHE A 161 -13.62 -30.61 12.81
N SER A 162 -13.72 -29.51 12.05
CA SER A 162 -14.09 -29.56 10.63
C SER A 162 -12.95 -30.03 9.74
N ILE A 163 -11.70 -30.03 10.25
CA ILE A 163 -10.52 -30.39 9.48
C ILE A 163 -10.14 -31.85 9.77
N THR A 164 -10.58 -32.77 8.91
CA THR A 164 -10.30 -34.21 9.01
C THR A 164 -9.16 -34.66 8.12
N HIS A 165 -8.83 -33.91 7.07
CA HIS A 165 -7.83 -34.32 6.07
C HIS A 165 -6.41 -34.12 6.59
N GLU A 166 -5.57 -35.15 6.59
CA GLU A 166 -4.21 -35.18 7.14
C GLU A 166 -3.31 -34.04 6.58
N LYS A 167 -3.35 -33.80 5.27
CA LYS A 167 -2.59 -32.71 4.63
C LYS A 167 -3.01 -31.33 5.17
N ALA A 168 -4.30 -31.10 5.41
CA ALA A 168 -4.82 -29.85 5.94
C ALA A 168 -4.44 -29.66 7.42
N VAL A 169 -4.47 -30.74 8.23
CA VAL A 169 -4.02 -30.72 9.63
C VAL A 169 -2.52 -30.39 9.72
N ASN A 170 -1.69 -31.04 8.91
CA ASN A 170 -0.26 -30.77 8.87
C ASN A 170 0.06 -29.33 8.43
N LEU A 171 -0.69 -28.79 7.48
CA LEU A 171 -0.57 -27.39 7.04
C LEU A 171 -0.94 -26.43 8.18
N LYS A 172 -2.05 -26.68 8.88
CA LYS A 172 -2.51 -25.86 10.02
C LYS A 172 -1.52 -25.91 11.18
N ARG A 173 -0.97 -27.09 11.49
CA ARG A 173 0.07 -27.28 12.50
C ARG A 173 1.34 -26.46 12.20
N LYS A 174 1.83 -26.51 10.96
CA LYS A 174 2.99 -25.71 10.53
C LYS A 174 2.71 -24.22 10.64
N HIS A 175 1.56 -23.77 10.18
CA HIS A 175 1.17 -22.37 10.27
C HIS A 175 1.12 -21.86 11.72
N LEU A 176 0.51 -22.62 12.63
CA LEU A 176 0.43 -22.31 14.05
C LEU A 176 1.82 -22.27 14.71
N SER A 177 2.66 -23.28 14.42
CA SER A 177 4.04 -23.31 14.90
C SER A 177 4.84 -22.08 14.47
N THR A 178 4.71 -21.66 13.22
CA THR A 178 5.37 -20.46 12.69
C THR A 178 4.88 -19.20 13.39
N GLN A 179 3.57 -19.05 13.60
CA GLN A 179 3.00 -17.90 14.32
C GLN A 179 3.48 -17.82 15.78
N ILE A 180 3.59 -18.95 16.48
CA ILE A 180 4.09 -18.98 17.86
C ILE A 180 5.58 -18.60 17.89
N LYS A 181 6.39 -19.11 16.95
CA LYS A 181 7.81 -18.72 16.83
C LYS A 181 7.98 -17.22 16.59
N GLU A 182 7.17 -16.60 15.74
CA GLU A 182 7.17 -15.17 15.48
C GLU A 182 6.92 -14.37 16.77
N MET A 183 5.94 -14.77 17.56
CA MET A 183 5.61 -14.09 18.83
C MET A 183 6.67 -14.28 19.92
N LEU A 184 7.28 -15.47 20.00
CA LEU A 184 8.32 -15.74 20.98
C LEU A 184 9.61 -14.94 20.68
N SER A 185 10.02 -14.87 19.41
CA SER A 185 11.19 -14.12 19.00
C SER A 185 11.07 -12.62 19.34
N GLU A 186 9.90 -12.05 19.21
CA GLU A 186 9.62 -10.65 19.55
C GLU A 186 9.81 -10.38 21.06
N LYS A 187 9.29 -11.26 21.94
CA LYS A 187 9.43 -11.14 23.40
C LYS A 187 10.86 -11.33 23.91
N LEU A 188 11.65 -12.19 23.26
CA LEU A 188 13.05 -12.42 23.67
C LEU A 188 13.94 -11.20 23.43
N GLN A 189 13.66 -10.42 22.39
CA GLN A 189 14.48 -9.26 22.01
C GLN A 189 14.25 -8.02 22.89
N GLU A 190 13.12 -7.93 23.62
CA GLU A 190 12.85 -6.80 24.53
C GLU A 190 13.81 -6.72 25.73
N LYS A 191 14.44 -7.81 26.12
CA LYS A 191 15.24 -7.90 27.38
C LYS A 191 16.66 -7.33 27.33
N LEU A 192 17.19 -6.93 26.17
CA LEU A 192 18.56 -6.45 26.03
C LEU A 192 18.70 -4.95 26.32
N LYS A 193 19.35 -4.57 27.44
CA LYS A 193 19.66 -3.17 27.81
C LYS A 193 21.07 -2.79 27.31
N LEU A 194 21.20 -1.59 26.75
CA LEU A 194 22.44 -1.02 26.21
C LEU A 194 22.97 0.09 27.12
N THR A 195 24.30 0.19 27.26
CA THR A 195 25.00 1.27 27.99
C THR A 195 24.89 2.60 27.24
N VAL A 196 24.90 3.74 27.96
CA VAL A 196 24.71 5.10 27.40
C VAL A 196 25.75 5.41 26.31
N SER A 197 27.03 5.13 26.55
CA SER A 197 28.11 5.32 25.59
C SER A 197 27.87 4.59 24.27
N GLN A 198 27.41 3.33 24.31
CA GLN A 198 27.05 2.54 23.12
C GLN A 198 25.86 3.11 22.36
N ARG A 199 24.95 3.81 23.04
CA ARG A 199 23.82 4.49 22.39
C ARG A 199 24.26 5.69 21.57
N ILE A 200 25.19 6.50 22.12
CA ILE A 200 25.73 7.70 21.44
C ILE A 200 26.49 7.30 20.18
N VAL A 201 27.41 6.31 20.30
CA VAL A 201 28.19 5.82 19.15
C VAL A 201 27.25 5.28 18.04
N ARG A 202 26.22 4.52 18.40
CA ARG A 202 25.24 4.03 17.42
C ARG A 202 24.46 5.15 16.76
N LEU A 203 24.08 6.18 17.51
CA LEU A 203 23.37 7.34 16.97
C LEU A 203 24.22 8.06 15.93
N LEU A 204 25.52 8.25 16.18
CA LEU A 204 26.46 8.85 15.24
C LEU A 204 26.62 8.00 13.97
N ILE A 205 26.72 6.66 14.11
CA ILE A 205 26.80 5.74 12.97
C ILE A 205 25.52 5.82 12.13
N HIS A 206 24.33 5.85 12.76
CA HIS A 206 23.07 5.98 12.06
C HIS A 206 22.94 7.32 11.33
N LEU A 207 23.38 8.43 11.95
CA LEU A 207 23.39 9.74 11.33
C LEU A 207 24.31 9.77 10.09
N ALA A 208 25.52 9.24 10.20
CA ALA A 208 26.47 9.14 9.08
C ALA A 208 25.92 8.29 7.93
N ALA A 209 25.27 7.15 8.23
CA ALA A 209 24.64 6.31 7.23
C ALA A 209 23.43 6.99 6.55
N TRP A 210 22.66 7.81 7.29
CA TRP A 210 21.58 8.61 6.70
C TRP A 210 22.10 9.70 5.76
N LEU A 211 23.16 10.41 6.15
CA LEU A 211 23.82 11.40 5.29
C LEU A 211 24.38 10.77 4.01
N ALA A 212 25.05 9.63 4.13
CA ALA A 212 25.58 8.90 2.99
C ALA A 212 24.46 8.43 2.04
N SER A 213 23.37 7.84 2.58
CA SER A 213 22.24 7.37 1.77
C SER A 213 21.50 8.51 1.06
N SER A 214 21.35 9.66 1.72
CA SER A 214 20.76 10.87 1.12
C SER A 214 21.65 11.43 0.01
N GLY A 215 22.97 11.46 0.22
CA GLY A 215 23.94 11.90 -0.79
C GLY A 215 23.90 11.01 -2.04
N ILE A 216 23.81 9.69 -1.87
CA ILE A 216 23.67 8.75 -3.00
C ILE A 216 22.35 9.02 -3.75
N ALA A 217 21.23 9.21 -3.04
CA ALA A 217 19.93 9.49 -3.67
C ALA A 217 19.96 10.79 -4.49
N VAL A 218 20.52 11.87 -3.94
CA VAL A 218 20.68 13.15 -4.65
C VAL A 218 21.59 13.00 -5.86
N GLY A 219 22.71 12.28 -5.74
CA GLY A 219 23.62 12.01 -6.87
C GLY A 219 22.95 11.21 -8.00
N CYS A 220 22.13 10.19 -7.66
CA CYS A 220 21.35 9.44 -8.66
C CYS A 220 20.30 10.34 -9.34
N CYS A 221 19.60 11.18 -8.61
CA CYS A 221 18.63 12.13 -9.15
C CYS A 221 19.27 13.13 -10.10
N ALA A 222 20.42 13.72 -9.71
CA ALA A 222 21.18 14.62 -10.58
C ALA A 222 21.67 13.91 -11.84
N GLY A 223 22.17 12.68 -11.72
CA GLY A 223 22.61 11.87 -12.87
C GLY A 223 21.48 11.58 -13.85
N VAL A 224 20.30 11.18 -13.36
CA VAL A 224 19.12 10.93 -14.21
C VAL A 224 18.66 12.21 -14.90
N TYR A 225 18.59 13.35 -14.18
CA TYR A 225 18.21 14.64 -14.75
C TYR A 225 19.17 15.09 -15.87
N TYR A 226 20.49 14.99 -15.61
CA TYR A 226 21.52 15.33 -16.62
C TYR A 226 21.43 14.43 -17.84
N LEU A 227 21.16 13.14 -17.63
CA LEU A 227 20.96 12.19 -18.73
C LEU A 227 19.74 12.56 -19.57
N CYS A 228 18.61 12.92 -18.95
CA CYS A 228 17.40 13.35 -19.65
C CYS A 228 17.65 14.60 -20.51
N LEU A 229 18.37 15.61 -19.98
CA LEU A 229 18.67 16.84 -20.72
C LEU A 229 19.59 16.60 -21.92
N ASN A 230 20.61 15.76 -21.78
CA ASN A 230 21.57 15.50 -22.87
C ASN A 230 21.00 14.60 -23.97
N LEU A 231 20.01 13.75 -23.67
CA LEU A 231 19.40 12.85 -24.65
C LEU A 231 18.45 13.54 -25.62
N THR A 232 17.90 14.71 -25.27
CA THR A 232 17.07 15.50 -26.19
C THR A 232 17.82 15.88 -27.49
N SER A 233 19.16 15.83 -27.48
CA SER A 233 20.03 16.13 -28.62
C SER A 233 20.51 14.91 -29.41
N ILE A 234 20.22 13.66 -28.97
CA ILE A 234 20.78 12.42 -29.57
C ILE A 234 19.64 11.53 -30.11
N GLN A 235 19.85 10.98 -31.30
CA GLN A 235 18.95 10.18 -32.13
C GLN A 235 18.14 9.05 -31.41
N GLN A 236 17.07 8.60 -32.04
CA GLN A 236 16.07 7.58 -31.64
C GLN A 236 16.58 6.31 -30.93
N ALA A 237 17.85 5.88 -31.17
CA ALA A 237 18.43 4.73 -30.48
C ALA A 237 18.65 4.93 -28.96
N ALA A 238 18.67 6.19 -28.50
CA ALA A 238 18.92 6.54 -27.10
C ALA A 238 17.66 6.55 -26.20
N THR A 239 16.49 6.37 -26.78
CA THR A 239 15.21 6.47 -26.03
C THR A 239 15.04 5.41 -24.93
N LEU A 240 15.70 4.26 -25.07
CA LEU A 240 15.70 3.19 -24.04
C LEU A 240 16.74 3.42 -22.94
N LEU A 241 17.67 4.36 -23.11
CA LEU A 241 18.78 4.54 -22.18
C LEU A 241 18.30 5.03 -20.81
N VAL A 242 17.39 6.00 -20.75
CA VAL A 242 16.84 6.52 -19.47
C VAL A 242 16.10 5.41 -18.70
N PRO A 243 15.14 4.67 -19.29
CA PRO A 243 14.49 3.55 -18.62
C PRO A 243 15.45 2.48 -18.10
N VAL A 244 16.48 2.14 -18.88
CA VAL A 244 17.49 1.14 -18.47
C VAL A 244 18.33 1.66 -17.31
N VAL A 245 18.81 2.90 -17.34
CA VAL A 245 19.58 3.50 -16.25
C VAL A 245 18.74 3.58 -14.98
N VAL A 246 17.49 4.03 -15.06
CA VAL A 246 16.57 4.08 -13.91
C VAL A 246 16.32 2.68 -13.35
N ALA A 247 16.11 1.67 -14.19
CA ALA A 247 15.94 0.29 -13.74
C ALA A 247 17.22 -0.26 -13.06
N LEU A 248 18.41 0.05 -13.60
CA LEU A 248 19.69 -0.31 -12.98
C LEU A 248 19.87 0.35 -11.61
N ILE A 249 19.57 1.64 -11.49
CA ILE A 249 19.61 2.36 -10.20
C ILE A 249 18.67 1.66 -9.21
N ASN A 250 17.43 1.35 -9.60
CA ASN A 250 16.43 0.68 -8.78
C ASN A 250 16.86 -0.74 -8.34
N VAL A 251 17.76 -1.40 -9.04
CA VAL A 251 18.30 -2.71 -8.69
C VAL A 251 19.57 -2.60 -7.85
N ILE A 252 20.51 -1.72 -8.24
CA ILE A 252 21.87 -1.66 -7.63
C ILE A 252 21.85 -0.90 -6.30
N ILE A 253 21.20 0.27 -6.22
CA ILE A 253 21.27 1.10 -5.00
C ILE A 253 20.64 0.43 -3.78
N PRO A 254 19.51 -0.30 -3.86
CA PRO A 254 19.02 -1.08 -2.72
C PRO A 254 20.01 -2.13 -2.20
N LEU A 255 20.84 -2.71 -3.08
CA LEU A 255 21.92 -3.62 -2.66
C LEU A 255 23.01 -2.88 -1.87
N VAL A 256 23.36 -1.66 -2.31
CA VAL A 256 24.30 -0.79 -1.57
C VAL A 256 23.73 -0.41 -0.20
N TYR A 257 22.43 -0.07 -0.12
CA TYR A 257 21.78 0.24 1.16
C TYR A 257 21.73 -0.97 2.10
N ALA A 258 21.54 -2.18 1.57
CA ALA A 258 21.63 -3.41 2.35
C ALA A 258 23.02 -3.64 2.97
N MET A 259 24.09 -3.12 2.36
CA MET A 259 25.44 -3.19 2.95
C MET A 259 25.59 -2.29 4.19
N PHE A 260 24.85 -1.18 4.29
CA PHE A 260 24.91 -0.31 5.48
C PHE A 260 24.47 -1.01 6.76
N PHE A 261 23.60 -2.02 6.70
CA PHE A 261 23.18 -2.78 7.88
C PHE A 261 24.29 -3.57 8.54
N LEU A 262 25.33 -3.93 7.80
CA LEU A 262 26.53 -4.58 8.37
C LEU A 262 27.26 -3.66 9.38
N VAL A 263 27.16 -2.34 9.15
CA VAL A 263 27.79 -1.30 9.98
C VAL A 263 26.83 -0.81 11.08
N GLU A 264 25.56 -0.60 10.74
CA GLU A 264 24.54 -0.01 11.63
C GLU A 264 24.10 -0.91 12.78
N LYS A 265 24.11 -2.24 12.62
CA LYS A 265 23.80 -3.27 13.63
C LYS A 265 22.59 -2.93 14.51
N TYR A 266 21.40 -2.86 13.94
CA TYR A 266 20.16 -2.56 14.66
C TYR A 266 19.87 -3.58 15.78
N LYS A 267 19.33 -3.09 16.91
CA LYS A 267 18.92 -3.94 18.02
C LYS A 267 17.73 -4.84 17.64
N TYR A 268 16.79 -4.30 16.88
CA TYR A 268 15.55 -5.00 16.47
C TYR A 268 15.53 -5.17 14.95
N PRO A 269 15.33 -6.40 14.42
CA PRO A 269 15.24 -6.63 12.98
C PRO A 269 14.13 -5.82 12.31
N ARG A 270 13.07 -5.51 13.05
CA ARG A 270 11.94 -4.68 12.58
C ARG A 270 12.39 -3.27 12.20
N HIS A 271 13.25 -2.64 13.04
CA HIS A 271 13.77 -1.30 12.76
C HIS A 271 14.68 -1.28 11.54
N GLU A 272 15.48 -2.32 11.36
CA GLU A 272 16.33 -2.53 10.19
C GLU A 272 15.49 -2.47 8.90
N ILE A 273 14.43 -3.29 8.82
CA ILE A 273 13.55 -3.35 7.66
C ILE A 273 12.82 -2.02 7.42
N TYR A 274 12.37 -1.33 8.49
CA TYR A 274 11.71 -0.03 8.32
C TYR A 274 12.65 1.05 7.78
N VAL A 275 13.89 1.09 8.26
CA VAL A 275 14.90 2.03 7.75
C VAL A 275 15.23 1.74 6.29
N GLU A 276 15.38 0.46 5.93
CA GLU A 276 15.58 0.04 4.55
C GLU A 276 14.42 0.49 3.65
N ILE A 277 13.18 0.23 4.07
CA ILE A 277 11.99 0.68 3.35
C ILE A 277 12.02 2.19 3.15
N ILE A 278 12.28 2.98 4.18
CA ILE A 278 12.26 4.45 4.10
C ILE A 278 13.34 4.95 3.13
N ARG A 279 14.56 4.45 3.21
CA ARG A 279 15.66 4.83 2.29
C ARG A 279 15.32 4.53 0.83
N ASN A 280 14.83 3.33 0.57
CA ASN A 280 14.47 2.92 -0.78
C ASN A 280 13.24 3.67 -1.32
N VAL A 281 12.26 4.00 -0.45
CA VAL A 281 11.11 4.85 -0.81
C VAL A 281 11.58 6.24 -1.21
N LEU A 282 12.44 6.87 -0.39
CA LEU A 282 12.98 8.20 -0.70
C LEU A 282 13.70 8.21 -2.05
N LEU A 283 14.55 7.21 -2.32
CA LEU A 283 15.22 7.08 -3.61
C LEU A 283 14.21 6.99 -4.77
N LYS A 284 13.28 6.03 -4.71
CA LYS A 284 12.34 5.77 -5.81
C LYS A 284 11.41 6.95 -6.07
N ILE A 285 10.92 7.61 -5.02
CA ILE A 285 10.04 8.78 -5.16
C ILE A 285 10.82 9.99 -5.68
N SER A 286 12.06 10.19 -5.23
CA SER A 286 12.90 11.26 -5.76
C SER A 286 13.18 11.08 -7.26
N ILE A 287 13.44 9.86 -7.71
CA ILE A 287 13.63 9.56 -9.15
C ILE A 287 12.35 9.85 -9.94
N ILE A 288 11.18 9.38 -9.46
CA ILE A 288 9.90 9.70 -10.11
C ILE A 288 9.67 11.23 -10.13
N GLY A 289 9.94 11.91 -9.02
CA GLY A 289 9.78 13.36 -8.91
C GLY A 289 10.64 14.13 -9.92
N ILE A 290 11.89 13.72 -10.12
CA ILE A 290 12.78 14.32 -11.13
C ILE A 290 12.29 14.03 -12.55
N LEU A 291 11.81 12.82 -12.84
CA LEU A 291 11.22 12.49 -14.14
C LEU A 291 9.96 13.31 -14.40
N CYS A 292 9.06 13.44 -13.42
CA CYS A 292 7.88 14.27 -13.52
C CYS A 292 8.24 15.76 -13.76
N TYR A 293 9.24 16.27 -13.04
CA TYR A 293 9.74 17.62 -13.25
C TYR A 293 10.28 17.82 -14.68
N TYR A 294 11.10 16.87 -15.16
CA TYR A 294 11.62 16.89 -16.52
C TYR A 294 10.49 16.88 -17.57
N TRP A 295 9.51 16.00 -17.45
CA TRP A 295 8.38 15.92 -18.37
C TRP A 295 7.53 17.20 -18.38
N LEU A 296 7.22 17.73 -17.21
CA LEU A 296 6.38 18.92 -17.13
C LEU A 296 7.12 20.23 -17.47
N GLN A 297 8.41 20.33 -17.20
CA GLN A 297 9.18 21.54 -17.50
C GLN A 297 9.82 21.49 -18.88
N SER A 298 10.68 20.51 -19.13
CA SER A 298 11.49 20.49 -20.36
C SER A 298 10.73 19.96 -21.56
N VAL A 299 9.96 18.88 -21.40
CA VAL A 299 9.24 18.25 -22.52
C VAL A 299 8.01 19.06 -22.90
N ALA A 300 7.21 19.49 -21.93
CA ALA A 300 6.01 20.30 -22.20
C ALA A 300 6.34 21.70 -22.78
N GLU A 301 7.50 22.29 -22.45
CA GLU A 301 7.93 23.59 -22.99
C GLU A 301 8.61 23.50 -24.37
N SER A 302 9.07 22.30 -24.78
CA SER A 302 9.75 22.10 -26.06
C SER A 302 8.85 22.23 -27.30
N GLN A 303 7.54 22.47 -27.11
CA GLN A 303 6.52 22.59 -28.16
C GLN A 303 6.55 21.41 -29.16
N SER A 304 6.94 20.22 -28.72
CA SER A 304 6.80 19.02 -29.54
C SER A 304 5.34 18.80 -29.92
N GLU A 305 5.08 18.34 -31.14
CA GLU A 305 3.72 18.25 -31.69
C GLU A 305 2.74 17.49 -30.79
N CYS A 306 3.22 16.48 -30.02
CA CYS A 306 2.42 15.65 -29.10
C CYS A 306 3.22 15.29 -27.83
N TRP A 307 3.52 16.28 -26.98
CA TRP A 307 4.34 16.04 -25.79
C TRP A 307 3.70 15.05 -24.80
N GLU A 308 2.35 15.00 -24.72
CA GLU A 308 1.64 14.06 -23.82
C GLU A 308 1.82 12.62 -24.27
N SER A 309 1.79 12.35 -25.58
CA SER A 309 2.08 11.02 -26.12
C SER A 309 3.52 10.60 -25.85
N PHE A 310 4.47 11.52 -25.98
CA PHE A 310 5.86 11.27 -25.66
C PHE A 310 6.05 10.88 -24.19
N VAL A 311 5.41 11.60 -23.27
CA VAL A 311 5.41 11.24 -21.84
C VAL A 311 4.77 9.86 -21.63
N GLY A 312 3.69 9.56 -22.32
CA GLY A 312 3.05 8.24 -22.30
C GLY A 312 3.97 7.11 -22.73
N GLU A 313 4.74 7.32 -23.81
CA GLU A 313 5.76 6.37 -24.30
C GLU A 313 6.89 6.16 -23.28
N ASP A 314 7.40 7.24 -22.69
CA ASP A 314 8.45 7.14 -21.68
C ASP A 314 8.00 6.34 -20.46
N ILE A 315 6.77 6.57 -19.98
CA ILE A 315 6.21 5.82 -18.86
C ILE A 315 6.00 4.35 -19.24
N TYR A 316 5.53 4.07 -20.47
CA TYR A 316 5.40 2.71 -20.99
C TYR A 316 6.75 1.99 -20.96
N ARG A 317 7.79 2.62 -21.51
CA ARG A 317 9.17 2.09 -21.52
C ARG A 317 9.67 1.81 -20.11
N LEU A 318 9.47 2.74 -19.18
CA LEU A 318 9.83 2.55 -17.77
C LEU A 318 9.13 1.32 -17.16
N VAL A 319 7.83 1.13 -17.41
CA VAL A 319 7.06 -0.01 -16.88
C VAL A 319 7.53 -1.33 -17.48
N VAL A 320 7.81 -1.38 -18.80
CA VAL A 320 8.24 -2.59 -19.50
C VAL A 320 9.66 -2.97 -19.13
N ILE A 321 10.59 -2.02 -19.12
CA ILE A 321 11.99 -2.28 -18.74
C ILE A 321 12.10 -2.69 -17.29
N ASP A 322 11.41 -2.01 -16.36
CA ASP A 322 11.33 -2.41 -14.94
C ASP A 322 10.78 -3.84 -14.78
N PHE A 323 9.79 -4.23 -15.60
CA PHE A 323 9.27 -5.59 -15.60
C PHE A 323 10.33 -6.61 -16.04
N ILE A 324 11.07 -6.33 -17.10
CA ILE A 324 12.15 -7.20 -17.60
C ILE A 324 13.24 -7.36 -16.53
N PHE A 325 13.68 -6.26 -15.90
CA PHE A 325 14.66 -6.32 -14.81
C PHE A 325 14.13 -7.08 -13.59
N ALA A 326 12.85 -6.94 -13.26
CA ALA A 326 12.22 -7.72 -12.19
C ALA A 326 12.19 -9.23 -12.49
N LEU A 327 11.96 -9.63 -13.75
CA LEU A 327 12.04 -11.02 -14.19
C LEU A 327 13.47 -11.55 -14.10
N ILE A 328 14.43 -10.81 -14.68
CA ILE A 328 15.86 -11.17 -14.66
C ILE A 328 16.35 -11.30 -13.20
N GLY A 329 16.03 -10.34 -12.34
CA GLY A 329 16.40 -10.37 -10.93
C GLY A 329 15.81 -11.55 -10.17
N SER A 330 14.57 -11.96 -10.49
CA SER A 330 13.92 -13.09 -9.84
C SER A 330 14.43 -14.43 -10.32
N PHE A 331 14.66 -14.61 -11.63
CA PHE A 331 15.16 -15.85 -12.17
C PHE A 331 16.67 -16.03 -11.96
N PHE A 332 17.46 -15.05 -12.35
CA PHE A 332 18.92 -15.15 -12.30
C PHE A 332 19.51 -14.68 -10.97
N GLY A 333 19.05 -13.55 -10.44
CA GLY A 333 19.62 -12.97 -9.21
C GLY A 333 19.44 -13.87 -7.99
N GLU A 334 18.23 -14.38 -7.75
CA GLU A 334 17.95 -15.27 -6.61
C GLU A 334 18.57 -16.66 -6.83
N PHE A 335 18.59 -17.17 -8.08
CA PHE A 335 19.21 -18.44 -8.43
C PHE A 335 20.74 -18.41 -8.30
N ILE A 336 21.40 -17.39 -8.86
CA ILE A 336 22.85 -17.21 -8.77
C ILE A 336 23.26 -17.04 -7.31
N ARG A 337 22.53 -16.25 -6.52
CA ARG A 337 22.78 -16.09 -5.07
C ARG A 337 22.68 -17.42 -4.32
N ARG A 338 21.74 -18.29 -4.71
CA ARG A 338 21.64 -19.65 -4.16
C ARG A 338 22.86 -20.49 -4.49
N ILE A 339 23.32 -20.48 -5.75
CA ILE A 339 24.51 -21.25 -6.18
C ILE A 339 25.76 -20.75 -5.43
N ILE A 340 25.97 -19.44 -5.37
CA ILE A 340 27.10 -18.83 -4.65
C ILE A 340 27.05 -19.22 -3.16
N GLY A 341 25.88 -19.13 -2.53
CA GLY A 341 25.70 -19.49 -1.12
C GLY A 341 25.93 -20.98 -0.82
N MET A 342 25.66 -21.88 -1.76
CA MET A 342 25.88 -23.31 -1.59
C MET A 342 27.32 -23.76 -1.93
N HIS A 343 27.90 -23.22 -3.01
CA HIS A 343 29.18 -23.72 -3.56
C HIS A 343 30.39 -22.84 -3.22
N CYS A 344 30.25 -21.50 -3.28
CA CYS A 344 31.41 -20.60 -3.13
C CYS A 344 31.57 -20.07 -1.71
N CYS A 345 30.50 -19.60 -1.06
CA CYS A 345 30.54 -18.93 0.23
C CYS A 345 29.51 -19.48 1.20
N LYS A 346 29.81 -20.59 1.88
CA LYS A 346 28.91 -21.20 2.89
C LYS A 346 28.50 -20.23 4.02
N LYS A 347 29.30 -19.16 4.27
CA LYS A 347 28.97 -18.10 5.24
C LYS A 347 27.80 -17.22 4.82
N LEU A 348 27.54 -17.08 3.51
CA LEU A 348 26.44 -16.29 2.96
C LEU A 348 25.08 -16.96 3.18
N GLY A 349 25.05 -18.30 3.26
CA GLY A 349 23.83 -19.07 3.43
C GLY A 349 22.90 -18.99 2.23
N MET A 350 21.75 -19.65 2.34
CA MET A 350 20.69 -19.57 1.31
C MET A 350 19.98 -18.20 1.40
N PRO A 351 19.54 -17.65 0.24
CA PRO A 351 18.86 -16.35 0.22
C PRO A 351 17.54 -16.40 1.01
N GLU A 352 17.31 -15.34 1.78
CA GLU A 352 16.00 -15.04 2.37
C GLU A 352 15.23 -14.12 1.43
N PHE A 353 13.89 -14.24 1.42
CA PHE A 353 13.05 -13.39 0.57
C PHE A 353 13.01 -11.95 1.12
N ASP A 354 13.48 -11.00 0.32
CA ASP A 354 13.49 -9.58 0.67
C ASP A 354 12.11 -8.95 0.43
N ILE A 355 11.34 -8.80 1.52
CA ILE A 355 9.97 -8.26 1.46
C ILE A 355 10.00 -6.77 1.15
N ALA A 356 10.93 -6.01 1.76
CA ALA A 356 10.99 -4.57 1.64
C ALA A 356 11.18 -4.16 0.19
N ARG A 357 12.20 -4.70 -0.46
CA ARG A 357 12.51 -4.44 -1.86
C ARG A 357 11.37 -4.81 -2.79
N ASN A 358 10.85 -6.04 -2.66
CA ASN A 358 9.78 -6.52 -3.56
C ASN A 358 8.47 -5.72 -3.42
N VAL A 359 8.11 -5.27 -2.21
CA VAL A 359 6.93 -4.41 -2.02
C VAL A 359 7.14 -3.03 -2.63
N LEU A 360 8.33 -2.47 -2.49
CA LEU A 360 8.64 -1.15 -3.05
C LEU A 360 8.66 -1.16 -4.58
N ASP A 361 9.06 -2.27 -5.20
CA ASP A 361 8.94 -2.46 -6.65
C ASP A 361 7.47 -2.46 -7.09
N LEU A 362 6.57 -3.07 -6.31
CA LEU A 362 5.12 -3.01 -6.58
C LEU A 362 4.56 -1.60 -6.43
N ILE A 363 4.97 -0.87 -5.38
CA ILE A 363 4.53 0.52 -5.14
C ILE A 363 5.02 1.43 -6.27
N TYR A 364 6.28 1.30 -6.66
CA TYR A 364 6.87 2.06 -7.77
C TYR A 364 6.12 1.81 -9.09
N ALA A 365 5.89 0.54 -9.44
CA ALA A 365 5.16 0.17 -10.63
C ALA A 365 3.72 0.69 -10.63
N GLN A 366 3.04 0.69 -9.46
CA GLN A 366 1.69 1.22 -9.32
C GLN A 366 1.66 2.75 -9.45
N THR A 367 2.68 3.45 -8.94
CA THR A 367 2.81 4.90 -9.09
C THR A 367 2.95 5.28 -10.55
N LEU A 368 3.81 4.59 -11.30
CA LEU A 368 3.96 4.80 -12.74
C LEU A 368 2.66 4.51 -13.50
N ALA A 369 1.92 3.45 -13.12
CA ALA A 369 0.64 3.14 -13.75
C ALA A 369 -0.40 4.24 -13.52
N TRP A 370 -0.44 4.85 -12.33
CA TRP A 370 -1.36 5.96 -12.05
C TRP A 370 -0.99 7.26 -12.77
N ILE A 371 0.30 7.61 -12.81
CA ILE A 371 0.79 8.77 -13.58
C ILE A 371 0.49 8.56 -15.05
N GLY A 372 0.83 7.37 -15.56
CA GLY A 372 0.70 7.04 -16.97
C GLY A 372 -0.74 6.95 -17.45
N MET A 373 -1.70 6.75 -16.58
CA MET A 373 -3.11 6.63 -16.97
C MET A 373 -3.66 7.89 -17.68
N TYR A 374 -3.19 9.08 -17.32
CA TYR A 374 -3.56 10.31 -18.01
C TYR A 374 -2.98 10.38 -19.43
N PHE A 375 -1.75 9.88 -19.62
CA PHE A 375 -1.02 9.92 -20.89
C PHE A 375 -1.22 8.67 -21.75
N SER A 376 -1.60 7.56 -21.12
CA SER A 376 -1.84 6.24 -21.74
C SER A 376 -2.95 5.50 -21.00
N PRO A 377 -4.23 5.67 -21.40
CA PRO A 377 -5.39 5.11 -20.68
C PRO A 377 -5.40 3.58 -20.59
N LEU A 378 -4.74 2.88 -21.50
CA LEU A 378 -4.62 1.42 -21.52
C LEU A 378 -3.41 0.86 -20.76
N LEU A 379 -2.57 1.70 -20.16
CA LEU A 379 -1.42 1.25 -19.35
C LEU A 379 -1.81 0.28 -18.21
N PRO A 380 -2.99 0.38 -17.58
CA PRO A 380 -3.44 -0.61 -16.59
C PRO A 380 -3.49 -2.05 -17.11
N VAL A 381 -3.69 -2.30 -18.40
CA VAL A 381 -3.65 -3.65 -19.00
C VAL A 381 -2.26 -4.25 -18.85
N ILE A 382 -1.23 -3.47 -19.20
CA ILE A 382 0.16 -3.89 -19.11
C ILE A 382 0.52 -4.18 -17.66
N GLN A 383 0.05 -3.34 -16.73
CA GLN A 383 0.25 -3.54 -15.31
C GLN A 383 -0.44 -4.81 -14.79
N ILE A 384 -1.64 -5.15 -15.28
CA ILE A 384 -2.34 -6.41 -14.94
C ILE A 384 -1.51 -7.61 -15.39
N ILE A 385 -1.04 -7.61 -16.64
CA ILE A 385 -0.20 -8.68 -17.20
C ILE A 385 1.09 -8.82 -16.38
N LYS A 386 1.76 -7.70 -16.10
CA LYS A 386 2.97 -7.65 -15.26
C LYS A 386 2.74 -8.27 -13.89
N LEU A 387 1.72 -7.83 -13.15
CA LEU A 387 1.43 -8.32 -11.81
C LEU A 387 1.05 -9.81 -11.81
N PHE A 388 0.32 -10.28 -12.82
CA PHE A 388 -0.05 -11.68 -12.96
C PHE A 388 1.19 -12.55 -13.16
N ILE A 389 2.08 -12.18 -14.07
CA ILE A 389 3.32 -12.93 -14.33
C ILE A 389 4.25 -12.89 -13.12
N ILE A 390 4.44 -11.72 -12.49
CA ILE A 390 5.29 -11.55 -11.29
C ILE A 390 4.80 -12.45 -10.15
N PHE A 391 3.48 -12.64 -9.97
CA PHE A 391 2.97 -13.56 -8.95
C PHE A 391 3.53 -14.98 -9.12
N TYR A 392 3.46 -15.52 -10.33
CA TYR A 392 3.94 -16.88 -10.59
C TYR A 392 5.46 -16.99 -10.53
N VAL A 393 6.16 -16.02 -11.07
CA VAL A 393 7.63 -15.97 -11.06
C VAL A 393 8.15 -15.90 -9.62
N LYS A 394 7.63 -14.98 -8.82
CA LYS A 394 8.01 -14.85 -7.40
C LYS A 394 7.60 -16.05 -6.57
N LYS A 395 6.45 -16.67 -6.85
CA LYS A 395 6.04 -17.94 -6.22
C LYS A 395 7.04 -19.05 -6.50
N VAL A 396 7.42 -19.25 -7.76
CA VAL A 396 8.37 -20.30 -8.16
C VAL A 396 9.74 -20.04 -7.54
N SER A 397 10.26 -18.81 -7.65
CA SER A 397 11.54 -18.45 -7.06
C SER A 397 11.56 -18.62 -5.54
N LEU A 398 10.50 -18.20 -4.84
CA LEU A 398 10.34 -18.40 -3.40
C LEU A 398 10.39 -19.89 -3.00
N MET A 399 9.66 -20.75 -3.74
CA MET A 399 9.58 -22.17 -3.41
C MET A 399 10.87 -22.94 -3.70
N MET A 400 11.62 -22.54 -4.74
CA MET A 400 12.83 -23.24 -5.19
C MET A 400 14.11 -22.68 -4.57
N ASN A 401 14.22 -21.35 -4.43
CA ASN A 401 15.50 -20.70 -4.13
C ASN A 401 15.60 -20.16 -2.71
N CYS A 402 14.48 -19.81 -2.06
CA CYS A 402 14.49 -19.16 -0.77
C CYS A 402 14.25 -20.11 0.39
N THR A 403 14.87 -19.82 1.53
CA THR A 403 14.59 -20.45 2.82
C THR A 403 13.65 -19.61 3.67
N PRO A 404 12.89 -20.22 4.60
CA PRO A 404 12.14 -19.45 5.59
C PRO A 404 13.07 -18.53 6.38
N PRO A 405 12.63 -17.33 6.74
CA PRO A 405 13.48 -16.35 7.44
C PRO A 405 13.97 -16.92 8.77
N ARG A 406 15.26 -16.77 9.04
CA ARG A 406 15.90 -17.26 10.28
C ARG A 406 15.33 -16.61 11.52
N ARG A 407 14.96 -15.33 11.42
CA ARG A 407 14.29 -14.56 12.47
C ARG A 407 12.85 -14.35 12.09
N ALA A 408 11.97 -15.21 12.60
CA ALA A 408 10.54 -15.05 12.44
C ALA A 408 10.07 -13.79 13.20
N TRP A 409 9.35 -12.91 12.54
CA TRP A 409 8.77 -11.69 13.14
C TRP A 409 7.36 -11.46 12.59
N ARG A 410 6.53 -10.84 13.40
CA ARG A 410 5.11 -10.66 13.07
C ARG A 410 4.91 -9.48 12.13
N ALA A 411 4.38 -9.76 10.95
CA ALA A 411 4.13 -8.78 9.89
C ALA A 411 2.75 -8.11 9.97
N ALA A 412 2.04 -8.22 11.09
CA ALA A 412 0.68 -7.67 11.20
C ALA A 412 0.60 -6.16 10.87
N GLN A 413 1.64 -5.40 11.21
CA GLN A 413 1.71 -3.96 10.96
C GLN A 413 2.21 -3.60 9.55
N MET A 414 2.90 -4.53 8.86
CA MET A 414 3.51 -4.28 7.55
C MET A 414 2.50 -3.93 6.48
N THR A 415 1.37 -4.63 6.42
CA THR A 415 0.32 -4.33 5.44
C THR A 415 -0.19 -2.89 5.57
N THR A 416 -0.30 -2.38 6.79
CA THR A 416 -0.71 -0.98 7.02
C THR A 416 0.35 -0.01 6.51
N ILE A 417 1.63 -0.31 6.74
CA ILE A 417 2.74 0.51 6.25
C ILE A 417 2.79 0.51 4.72
N PHE A 418 2.56 -0.63 4.07
CA PHE A 418 2.52 -0.71 2.61
C PHE A 418 1.41 0.15 2.02
N ILE A 419 0.20 0.11 2.60
CA ILE A 419 -0.92 0.95 2.17
C ILE A 419 -0.62 2.43 2.46
N PHE A 420 0.00 2.73 3.60
CA PHE A 420 0.40 4.09 3.96
C PHE A 420 1.42 4.66 2.95
N LEU A 421 2.45 3.89 2.60
CA LEU A 421 3.47 4.29 1.62
C LEU A 421 2.90 4.43 0.21
N LEU A 422 1.93 3.60 -0.14
CA LEU A 422 1.24 3.71 -1.41
C LEU A 422 0.37 4.98 -1.46
N PHE A 423 -0.25 5.37 -0.34
CA PHE A 423 -1.14 6.53 -0.27
C PHE A 423 -0.37 7.84 -0.18
N PHE A 424 0.46 8.02 0.88
CA PHE A 424 1.04 9.33 1.17
C PHE A 424 2.10 9.78 0.17
N PRO A 425 3.19 9.06 -0.07
CA PRO A 425 4.17 9.59 -1.01
C PRO A 425 3.78 9.34 -2.46
N SER A 426 3.20 8.18 -2.79
CA SER A 426 2.96 7.79 -4.17
C SER A 426 1.70 8.41 -4.74
N PHE A 427 0.54 8.12 -4.17
CA PHE A 427 -0.74 8.62 -4.71
C PHE A 427 -0.88 10.14 -4.57
N ALA A 428 -0.42 10.73 -3.46
CA ALA A 428 -0.38 12.18 -3.30
C ALA A 428 0.50 12.85 -4.36
N GLY A 429 1.66 12.27 -4.67
CA GLY A 429 2.54 12.74 -5.74
C GLY A 429 1.87 12.67 -7.12
N VAL A 430 1.13 11.59 -7.40
CA VAL A 430 0.33 11.46 -8.64
C VAL A 430 -0.73 12.56 -8.73
N LEU A 431 -1.47 12.83 -7.66
CA LEU A 431 -2.47 13.90 -7.65
C LEU A 431 -1.84 15.27 -7.89
N CYS A 432 -0.67 15.56 -7.30
CA CYS A 432 0.06 16.79 -7.57
C CYS A 432 0.47 16.91 -9.04
N MET A 433 1.04 15.86 -9.64
CA MET A 433 1.47 15.87 -11.02
C MET A 433 0.30 16.08 -11.98
N ILE A 434 -0.78 15.30 -11.83
CA ILE A 434 -1.97 15.41 -12.68
C ILE A 434 -2.64 16.78 -12.47
N GLY A 435 -2.70 17.28 -11.22
CA GLY A 435 -3.20 18.62 -10.92
C GLY A 435 -2.43 19.72 -11.66
N VAL A 436 -1.10 19.68 -11.63
CA VAL A 436 -0.25 20.65 -12.37
C VAL A 436 -0.49 20.52 -13.88
N THR A 437 -0.61 19.29 -14.41
CA THR A 437 -0.90 19.06 -15.83
C THR A 437 -2.23 19.67 -16.26
N ILE A 438 -3.28 19.51 -15.45
CA ILE A 438 -4.63 19.98 -15.79
C ILE A 438 -4.76 21.49 -15.66
N TRP A 439 -4.14 22.11 -14.64
CA TRP A 439 -4.35 23.54 -14.33
C TRP A 439 -3.29 24.47 -14.88
N ARG A 440 -2.04 24.00 -15.13
CA ARG A 440 -0.93 24.89 -15.47
C ARG A 440 -0.30 24.62 -16.81
N ARG A 441 -0.47 23.41 -17.37
CA ARG A 441 0.21 23.07 -18.62
C ARG A 441 -0.73 23.19 -19.80
N GLN A 442 -0.17 23.78 -20.88
CA GLN A 442 -0.87 23.90 -22.15
C GLN A 442 -0.84 22.56 -22.87
N PRO A 443 -1.99 22.02 -23.30
CA PRO A 443 -2.03 20.81 -24.09
C PRO A 443 -1.46 21.03 -25.50
N SER A 444 -1.04 19.94 -26.15
CA SER A 444 -0.55 20.00 -27.52
C SER A 444 -1.63 20.50 -28.49
N GLN A 445 -1.21 21.26 -29.51
CA GLN A 445 -2.13 21.91 -30.45
C GLN A 445 -2.75 20.92 -31.46
N ASN A 446 -2.00 19.87 -31.81
CA ASN A 446 -2.35 19.00 -32.94
C ASN A 446 -2.97 17.66 -32.53
N CYS A 447 -2.80 17.23 -31.27
CA CYS A 447 -3.17 15.88 -30.84
C CYS A 447 -3.85 15.85 -29.47
N GLY A 448 -4.63 14.78 -29.27
CA GLY A 448 -5.33 14.52 -28.03
C GLY A 448 -6.71 15.19 -27.90
N PRO A 449 -7.44 14.85 -26.83
CA PRO A 449 -8.80 15.34 -26.64
C PRO A 449 -8.88 16.83 -26.28
N PHE A 450 -7.82 17.41 -25.69
CA PHE A 450 -7.81 18.83 -25.24
C PHE A 450 -7.09 19.76 -26.21
N ARG A 451 -6.80 19.34 -27.45
CA ARG A 451 -6.15 20.16 -28.46
C ARG A 451 -6.90 21.47 -28.71
N GLY A 452 -6.18 22.56 -28.85
CA GLY A 452 -6.73 23.89 -29.11
C GLY A 452 -7.27 24.64 -27.87
N LEU A 453 -7.09 24.08 -26.65
CA LEU A 453 -7.40 24.75 -25.38
C LEU A 453 -6.12 25.32 -24.75
N GLU A 454 -6.26 26.37 -23.93
CA GLU A 454 -5.13 26.90 -23.15
C GLU A 454 -4.76 25.97 -21.98
N THR A 455 -5.76 25.35 -21.37
CA THR A 455 -5.59 24.34 -20.31
C THR A 455 -6.68 23.26 -20.45
N PRO A 456 -6.42 22.01 -20.05
CA PRO A 456 -7.45 20.96 -20.04
C PRO A 456 -8.67 21.34 -19.19
N TYR A 457 -8.50 22.12 -18.13
CA TYR A 457 -9.57 22.63 -17.26
C TYR A 457 -10.58 23.51 -18.02
N GLN A 458 -10.14 24.26 -19.04
CA GLN A 458 -10.99 25.12 -19.86
C GLN A 458 -12.13 24.34 -20.55
N SER A 459 -11.96 23.04 -20.79
CA SER A 459 -13.04 22.20 -21.33
C SER A 459 -14.29 22.16 -20.44
N ILE A 460 -14.09 22.22 -19.11
CA ILE A 460 -15.20 22.28 -18.13
C ILE A 460 -15.86 23.66 -18.16
N SER A 461 -15.05 24.72 -18.12
CA SER A 461 -15.56 26.10 -18.18
C SER A 461 -16.38 26.34 -19.43
N ASN A 462 -15.91 25.89 -20.60
CA ASN A 462 -16.63 25.99 -21.87
C ASN A 462 -17.94 25.15 -21.85
N TRP A 463 -17.93 23.98 -21.22
CA TRP A 463 -19.15 23.18 -21.08
C TRP A 463 -20.16 23.84 -20.16
N VAL A 464 -19.73 24.34 -18.99
CA VAL A 464 -20.60 25.05 -18.05
C VAL A 464 -21.21 26.28 -18.70
N SER A 465 -20.44 27.08 -19.45
CA SER A 465 -20.95 28.23 -20.18
C SER A 465 -21.97 27.82 -21.25
N SER A 466 -21.84 26.65 -21.87
CA SER A 466 -22.86 26.14 -22.80
C SER A 466 -24.17 25.73 -22.11
N LEU A 467 -24.12 25.38 -20.81
CA LEU A 467 -25.30 25.00 -20.03
C LEU A 467 -26.16 26.21 -19.61
N THR A 468 -25.63 27.44 -19.64
CA THR A 468 -26.39 28.66 -19.34
C THR A 468 -27.59 28.87 -20.28
N VAL A 469 -27.53 28.29 -21.49
CA VAL A 469 -28.61 28.35 -22.47
C VAL A 469 -29.82 27.47 -22.07
N PHE A 470 -29.61 26.46 -21.22
CA PHE A 470 -30.64 25.51 -20.81
C PHE A 470 -31.15 25.82 -19.39
N ASN A 471 -32.41 26.25 -19.28
CA ASN A 471 -33.03 26.65 -18.01
C ASN A 471 -33.02 25.56 -16.93
N ASN A 472 -33.06 24.27 -17.30
CA ASN A 472 -33.03 23.15 -16.36
C ASN A 472 -31.66 22.85 -15.75
N SER A 473 -30.59 23.41 -16.26
CA SER A 473 -29.20 23.17 -15.82
C SER A 473 -28.56 24.36 -15.08
N LEU A 474 -29.30 25.43 -14.81
CA LEU A 474 -28.83 26.60 -14.09
C LEU A 474 -28.26 26.28 -12.69
N TRP A 475 -28.74 25.24 -12.04
CA TRP A 475 -28.20 24.80 -10.75
C TRP A 475 -26.73 24.31 -10.85
N VAL A 476 -26.35 23.71 -11.98
CA VAL A 476 -24.96 23.26 -12.23
C VAL A 476 -24.05 24.48 -12.39
N VAL A 477 -24.50 25.48 -13.13
CA VAL A 477 -23.81 26.75 -13.32
C VAL A 477 -23.62 27.45 -11.98
N TRP A 478 -24.69 27.53 -11.18
CA TRP A 478 -24.62 28.13 -9.84
C TRP A 478 -23.63 27.43 -8.92
N ILE A 479 -23.60 26.08 -8.91
CA ILE A 479 -22.62 25.29 -8.15
C ILE A 479 -21.20 25.60 -8.64
N TYR A 480 -21.00 25.66 -9.94
CA TYR A 480 -19.67 25.92 -10.50
C TYR A 480 -19.16 27.30 -10.08
N GLU A 481 -19.94 28.35 -10.27
CA GLU A 481 -19.55 29.73 -9.97
C GLU A 481 -19.41 30.01 -8.47
N ASN A 482 -20.34 29.49 -7.64
CA ASN A 482 -20.36 29.82 -6.21
C ASN A 482 -19.59 28.83 -5.33
N ILE A 483 -19.32 27.61 -5.80
CA ILE A 483 -18.63 26.59 -5.01
C ILE A 483 -17.25 26.30 -5.59
N ILE A 484 -17.15 25.96 -6.89
CA ILE A 484 -15.90 25.49 -7.47
C ILE A 484 -14.93 26.65 -7.77
N GLU A 485 -15.44 27.78 -8.28
CA GLU A 485 -14.62 28.95 -8.61
C GLU A 485 -14.42 29.90 -7.42
N SER A 486 -15.24 29.75 -6.37
CA SER A 486 -15.21 30.60 -5.19
C SER A 486 -14.04 30.29 -4.27
N VAL A 487 -13.07 31.19 -4.19
CA VAL A 487 -11.94 31.11 -3.24
C VAL A 487 -12.43 31.10 -1.79
N LEU A 488 -13.50 31.85 -1.50
CA LEU A 488 -14.09 31.97 -0.17
C LEU A 488 -14.66 30.63 0.31
N PHE A 489 -15.30 29.84 -0.56
CA PHE A 489 -15.80 28.51 -0.24
C PHE A 489 -14.67 27.57 0.19
N PHE A 490 -13.55 27.53 -0.56
CA PHE A 490 -12.40 26.69 -0.20
C PHE A 490 -11.74 27.15 1.11
N TYR A 491 -11.70 28.44 1.38
CA TYR A 491 -11.21 28.97 2.66
C TYR A 491 -12.07 28.47 3.83
N ILE A 492 -13.40 28.59 3.73
CA ILE A 492 -14.33 28.09 4.76
C ILE A 492 -14.20 26.57 4.91
N LEU A 493 -14.12 25.83 3.80
CA LEU A 493 -13.95 24.37 3.82
C LEU A 493 -12.66 23.95 4.53
N THR A 494 -11.54 24.63 4.26
CA THR A 494 -10.26 24.34 4.94
C THR A 494 -10.36 24.61 6.43
N LEU A 495 -11.03 25.68 6.84
CA LEU A 495 -11.26 26.02 8.24
C LEU A 495 -12.11 24.95 8.94
N ILE A 496 -13.16 24.45 8.30
CA ILE A 496 -14.00 23.35 8.81
C ILE A 496 -13.15 22.07 8.98
N VAL A 497 -12.34 21.73 7.98
CA VAL A 497 -11.45 20.54 8.04
C VAL A 497 -10.44 20.66 9.18
N LEU A 498 -9.88 21.85 9.42
CA LEU A 498 -8.98 22.11 10.55
C LEU A 498 -9.68 21.93 11.89
N ILE A 499 -10.91 22.44 12.04
CA ILE A 499 -11.70 22.25 13.26
C ILE A 499 -11.99 20.77 13.50
N ILE A 500 -12.45 20.05 12.48
CA ILE A 500 -12.71 18.61 12.57
C ILE A 500 -11.43 17.85 12.95
N SER A 501 -10.29 18.17 12.34
CA SER A 501 -8.99 17.55 12.64
C SER A 501 -8.58 17.80 14.09
N TYR A 502 -8.80 19.02 14.59
CA TYR A 502 -8.54 19.37 15.98
C TYR A 502 -9.44 18.58 16.96
N LEU A 503 -10.75 18.46 16.67
CA LEU A 503 -11.67 17.66 17.48
C LEU A 503 -11.26 16.19 17.51
N TYR A 504 -10.88 15.60 16.36
CA TYR A 504 -10.34 14.25 16.30
C TYR A 504 -9.07 14.08 17.13
N TRP A 505 -8.16 15.07 17.08
CA TRP A 505 -6.96 15.08 17.92
C TRP A 505 -7.32 15.03 19.41
N GLN A 506 -8.28 15.83 19.87
CA GLN A 506 -8.75 15.85 21.25
C GLN A 506 -9.37 14.49 21.68
N ILE A 507 -10.17 13.89 20.81
CA ILE A 507 -10.75 12.54 21.05
C ILE A 507 -9.65 11.49 21.20
N ILE A 508 -8.62 11.55 20.35
CA ILE A 508 -7.47 10.61 20.42
C ILE A 508 -6.73 10.78 21.75
N GLN A 509 -6.48 12.01 22.18
CA GLN A 509 -5.80 12.28 23.46
C GLN A 509 -6.65 11.78 24.65
N GLY A 510 -7.95 12.04 24.65
CA GLY A 510 -8.85 11.53 25.67
C GLY A 510 -8.86 10.00 25.76
N ARG A 511 -8.87 9.30 24.60
CA ARG A 511 -8.77 7.83 24.55
C ARG A 511 -7.43 7.31 25.08
N LYS A 512 -6.31 8.00 24.83
CA LYS A 512 -4.99 7.62 25.37
C LYS A 512 -4.97 7.70 26.89
N ILE A 513 -5.56 8.75 27.46
CA ILE A 513 -5.68 8.93 28.91
C ILE A 513 -6.55 7.82 29.51
N LEU A 514 -7.70 7.53 28.90
CA LEU A 514 -8.60 6.46 29.33
C LEU A 514 -7.90 5.09 29.34
N VAL A 515 -7.18 4.76 28.26
CA VAL A 515 -6.40 3.51 28.18
C VAL A 515 -5.35 3.45 29.27
N LYS A 516 -4.67 4.56 29.58
CA LYS A 516 -3.67 4.61 30.66
C LYS A 516 -4.32 4.34 32.02
N HIS A 517 -5.50 4.92 32.29
CA HIS A 517 -6.24 4.66 33.53
C HIS A 517 -6.70 3.19 33.64
N LEU A 518 -7.20 2.60 32.55
CA LEU A 518 -7.59 1.19 32.53
C LEU A 518 -6.38 0.26 32.82
N TYR A 519 -5.21 0.57 32.26
CA TYR A 519 -3.98 -0.19 32.58
C TYR A 519 -3.60 -0.07 34.07
N GLN A 520 -3.77 1.12 34.66
CA GLN A 520 -3.52 1.31 36.09
C GLN A 520 -4.51 0.51 36.96
N GLN A 521 -5.79 0.49 36.58
CA GLN A 521 -6.81 -0.34 37.27
C GLN A 521 -6.46 -1.84 37.20
N ILE A 522 -6.14 -2.34 36.01
CA ILE A 522 -5.71 -3.76 35.82
C ILE A 522 -4.47 -4.08 36.67
N ALA A 523 -3.51 -3.16 36.77
CA ALA A 523 -2.33 -3.36 37.59
C ALA A 523 -2.67 -3.37 39.09
N ASN A 524 -3.60 -2.53 39.55
CA ASN A 524 -4.06 -2.50 40.93
C ASN A 524 -4.86 -3.77 41.27
N GLU A 525 -5.81 -4.17 40.42
CA GLU A 525 -6.54 -5.45 40.58
C GLU A 525 -5.59 -6.65 40.65
N GLY A 526 -4.49 -6.63 39.82
CA GLY A 526 -3.45 -7.63 39.92
C GLY A 526 -2.73 -7.67 41.25
N LYS A 527 -2.47 -6.50 41.88
CA LYS A 527 -1.88 -6.41 43.24
C LYS A 527 -2.86 -6.91 44.30
N ASP A 528 -4.14 -6.50 44.22
CA ASP A 528 -5.18 -6.93 45.15
C ASP A 528 -5.38 -8.44 45.09
N LYS A 529 -5.38 -9.02 43.88
CA LYS A 529 -5.43 -10.47 43.70
C LYS A 529 -4.21 -11.18 44.32
N SER A 530 -3.00 -10.63 44.19
CA SER A 530 -1.80 -11.22 44.80
C SER A 530 -1.87 -11.15 46.32
N PHE A 531 -2.36 -10.05 46.89
CA PHE A 531 -2.58 -9.87 48.31
C PHE A 531 -3.59 -10.89 48.86
N LEU A 532 -4.76 -11.01 48.22
CA LEU A 532 -5.78 -11.99 48.60
C LEU A 532 -5.27 -13.43 48.52
N LEU A 533 -4.44 -13.78 47.52
CA LEU A 533 -3.82 -15.09 47.41
C LEU A 533 -2.83 -15.36 48.56
N ASP A 534 -2.10 -14.36 49.03
CA ASP A 534 -1.18 -14.49 50.14
C ASP A 534 -1.93 -14.63 51.48
N GLU A 535 -3.05 -13.88 51.67
CA GLU A 535 -3.93 -14.04 52.81
C GLU A 535 -4.58 -15.45 52.82
N LEU A 536 -5.02 -15.94 51.67
CA LEU A 536 -5.61 -17.28 51.55
C LEU A 536 -4.57 -18.38 51.86
N ARG A 537 -3.32 -18.20 51.45
CA ARG A 537 -2.21 -19.10 51.81
C ARG A 537 -1.91 -19.08 53.30
N LYS A 538 -1.91 -17.90 53.93
CA LYS A 538 -1.76 -17.78 55.41
C LYS A 538 -2.90 -18.48 56.14
N ALA A 539 -4.15 -18.27 55.74
CA ALA A 539 -5.32 -18.95 56.32
C ALA A 539 -5.24 -20.47 56.13
N GLN A 540 -4.75 -20.96 54.98
CA GLN A 540 -4.54 -22.39 54.75
C GLN A 540 -3.39 -22.98 55.58
N SER A 541 -2.34 -22.19 55.84
CA SER A 541 -1.22 -22.63 56.71
C SER A 541 -1.61 -22.73 58.16
N LEU A 542 -2.46 -21.80 58.65
CA LEU A 542 -3.07 -21.84 59.99
C LEU A 542 -4.01 -23.05 60.17
N ASN A 543 -4.64 -23.52 59.12
CA ASN A 543 -5.51 -24.70 59.12
C ASN A 543 -4.76 -26.05 59.23
N LYS A 544 -3.46 -26.06 59.03
CA LYS A 544 -2.61 -27.25 59.21
C LYS A 544 -2.11 -27.42 60.65
N ALA A 545 -2.41 -26.47 61.57
CA ALA A 545 -2.17 -26.59 62.98
C ALA A 545 -3.41 -27.22 63.69
N PRO A 546 -3.25 -28.08 64.70
CA PRO A 546 -4.35 -28.94 65.19
C PRO A 546 -5.33 -28.32 66.18
N ASP A 547 -5.67 -27.02 66.10
CA ASP A 547 -6.68 -26.38 66.95
C ASP A 547 -7.85 -25.78 66.18
N ARG A 548 -9.01 -26.41 66.27
CA ARG A 548 -10.17 -26.32 65.36
C ARG A 548 -11.27 -25.32 65.73
N ALA A 549 -11.08 -24.32 66.55
CA ALA A 549 -12.21 -23.49 66.99
C ALA A 549 -12.47 -22.13 66.30
N PRO A 550 -11.51 -21.31 65.83
CA PRO A 550 -11.82 -20.00 65.22
C PRO A 550 -12.09 -19.99 63.70
N TYR A 551 -11.88 -21.12 63.03
CA TYR A 551 -11.87 -21.17 61.54
C TYR A 551 -13.23 -20.96 60.85
N LYS A 552 -14.33 -21.48 61.43
CA LYS A 552 -15.68 -21.36 60.82
C LYS A 552 -16.21 -19.92 60.78
N ALA A 553 -15.76 -19.06 61.69
CA ALA A 553 -16.14 -17.65 61.73
C ALA A 553 -15.42 -16.82 60.66
N ALA A 554 -14.08 -17.04 60.49
CA ALA A 554 -13.27 -16.35 59.49
C ALA A 554 -13.66 -16.74 58.04
N GLN A 555 -13.97 -17.99 57.80
CA GLN A 555 -14.41 -18.45 56.47
C GLN A 555 -15.75 -17.88 56.06
N LYS A 556 -16.70 -17.71 57.02
CA LYS A 556 -18.00 -17.04 56.76
C LYS A 556 -17.81 -15.55 56.43
N GLN A 557 -16.86 -14.89 57.10
CA GLN A 557 -16.59 -13.47 56.91
C GLN A 557 -15.89 -13.21 55.55
N VAL A 558 -14.91 -14.01 55.14
CA VAL A 558 -14.24 -13.93 53.83
C VAL A 558 -15.21 -14.27 52.68
N CYS A 559 -16.05 -15.30 52.81
CA CYS A 559 -17.09 -15.60 51.83
C CYS A 559 -18.13 -14.48 51.68
N SER A 560 -18.52 -13.81 52.78
CA SER A 560 -19.47 -12.69 52.72
C SER A 560 -18.88 -11.43 52.09
N ILE A 561 -17.59 -11.19 52.26
CA ILE A 561 -16.85 -10.07 51.62
C ILE A 561 -16.68 -10.34 50.12
N LEU A 562 -16.27 -11.53 49.72
CA LEU A 562 -16.14 -11.92 48.30
C LEU A 562 -17.49 -11.92 47.57
N GLN A 563 -18.58 -12.27 48.24
CA GLN A 563 -19.93 -12.24 47.67
C GLN A 563 -20.45 -10.81 47.51
N LYS A 564 -20.12 -9.88 48.43
CA LYS A 564 -20.43 -8.44 48.30
C LYS A 564 -19.62 -7.75 47.20
N GLU A 565 -18.32 -8.05 47.07
CA GLU A 565 -17.50 -7.44 46.02
C GLU A 565 -17.83 -7.97 44.64
N ASN A 566 -18.13 -9.26 44.48
CA ASN A 566 -18.59 -9.80 43.20
C ASN A 566 -19.95 -9.22 42.78
N ALA A 567 -20.84 -8.92 43.70
CA ALA A 567 -22.12 -8.25 43.41
C ALA A 567 -21.89 -6.78 43.00
N LEU A 568 -20.94 -6.07 43.61
CA LEU A 568 -20.58 -4.69 43.24
C LEU A 568 -19.86 -4.63 41.89
N CYS A 569 -18.94 -5.55 41.60
CA CYS A 569 -18.25 -5.63 40.29
C CYS A 569 -19.21 -5.96 39.14
N PHE A 570 -20.17 -6.88 39.39
CA PHE A 570 -21.20 -7.21 38.38
C PHE A 570 -22.14 -6.04 38.09
N PHE A 571 -22.51 -5.28 39.14
CA PHE A 571 -23.36 -4.09 38.99
C PHE A 571 -22.64 -2.93 38.30
N HIS A 572 -21.33 -2.72 38.52
CA HIS A 572 -20.55 -1.67 37.86
C HIS A 572 -20.25 -1.98 36.42
N ILE A 573 -20.05 -3.25 36.06
CA ILE A 573 -19.84 -3.68 34.66
C ILE A 573 -21.16 -3.56 33.88
N GLN A 574 -22.29 -3.90 34.48
CA GLN A 574 -23.60 -3.86 33.83
C GLN A 574 -24.10 -2.42 33.61
N THR A 575 -23.81 -1.50 34.53
CA THR A 575 -24.15 -0.07 34.39
C THR A 575 -23.21 0.65 33.41
N SER A 576 -21.92 0.32 33.34
CA SER A 576 -21.00 0.89 32.36
C SER A 576 -21.27 0.39 30.94
N PHE A 577 -21.71 -0.87 30.77
CA PHE A 577 -22.07 -1.39 29.44
C PHE A 577 -23.43 -0.86 28.95
N GLY A 578 -24.38 -0.63 29.83
CA GLY A 578 -25.69 -0.04 29.48
C GLY A 578 -25.60 1.42 29.06
N TYR A 579 -24.68 2.20 29.63
CA TYR A 579 -24.46 3.61 29.26
C TYR A 579 -23.72 3.78 27.92
N PHE A 580 -22.96 2.77 27.45
CA PHE A 580 -22.22 2.81 26.17
C PHE A 580 -23.07 2.41 24.98
N VAL A 581 -24.09 1.56 25.16
CA VAL A 581 -24.97 1.11 24.05
C VAL A 581 -26.05 2.16 23.72
N THR A 582 -26.49 2.98 24.69
CA THR A 582 -27.49 4.04 24.44
C THR A 582 -26.92 5.37 23.92
N LYS A 583 -25.61 5.51 23.81
CA LYS A 583 -24.96 6.71 23.24
C LYS A 583 -24.25 6.48 21.90
N ALA A 584 -24.36 5.27 21.32
CA ALA A 584 -23.75 4.88 20.03
C ALA A 584 -24.80 4.48 18.98
N ILE A 585 -26.10 4.78 19.20
CA ILE A 585 -27.16 4.75 18.18
C ILE A 585 -27.51 6.19 17.80
#